data_266a308856196320777d4bc0c92cbc1c
#
_entry.id   266a308856196320777d4bc0c92cbc1c
#
_cell.length_a   1.000
_cell.length_b   1.000
_cell.length_c   1.000
_cell.angle_alpha   90.00
_cell.angle_beta   90.00
_cell.angle_gamma   90.00
#
_symmetry.space_group_name_H-M   'P 1'
#
loop_
_entity.id
_entity.type
_entity.pdbx_description
1 polymer ?
#
loop_
_entity_poly.entity_id
_entity_poly.type
_entity_poly.pdbx_seq_one_letter_code
_entity_poly.pdbx_strand_id
1 'polypeptide(L)'
;MSTSKLDRSGVFQALTVHGPQTRLSLSPETVKIRANGVEFRADKAIAQWTELTVDLTSAEGEKVHGTGVVVECNGNRHTGYHVSILFMNLSKKAQDRLDWWALSQRR
;
A
#
# COMPACT_ATOMS: atom_id res chain seq x y z
N MET A 1 -21.80 13.89 14.86
CA MET A 1 -21.34 13.51 14.76
C MET A 1 -20.58 13.10 14.07
N SER A 2 -20.10 13.05 13.73
CA SER A 2 -19.37 12.77 13.03
C SER A 2 -19.49 11.60 12.30
N THR A 3 -20.41 11.52 11.51
CA THR A 3 -20.63 10.38 10.71
C THR A 3 -19.51 10.09 9.79
N SER A 4 -18.82 11.09 9.30
CA SER A 4 -17.72 10.83 8.39
C SER A 4 -16.64 9.97 9.04
N LYS A 5 -16.53 10.04 10.34
CA LYS A 5 -15.56 9.22 11.04
C LYS A 5 -15.91 7.76 11.00
N LEU A 6 -17.19 7.48 10.99
CA LEU A 6 -17.65 6.11 10.97
C LEU A 6 -17.35 5.43 9.66
N ASP A 7 -17.22 6.22 8.60
CA ASP A 7 -17.00 5.66 7.29
C ASP A 7 -15.56 5.23 7.08
N ARG A 8 -14.72 5.44 8.05
CA ARG A 8 -13.31 5.11 7.90
C ARG A 8 -12.98 3.69 8.30
N SER A 9 -13.96 2.94 8.74
CA SER A 9 -13.69 1.60 9.22
C SER A 9 -13.10 0.67 8.17
N GLY A 10 -13.38 0.92 6.90
CA GLY A 10 -12.83 0.09 5.84
C GLY A 10 -11.61 0.69 5.16
N VAL A 11 -11.01 1.71 5.74
CA VAL A 11 -9.95 2.46 5.10
C VAL A 11 -8.66 2.31 5.89
N PHE A 12 -7.54 2.15 5.20
CA PHE A 12 -6.27 2.13 5.89
C PHE A 12 -5.81 3.57 6.16
N GLN A 13 -4.95 3.72 7.14
CA GLN A 13 -4.51 5.02 7.60
C GLN A 13 -3.10 5.35 7.14
N ALA A 14 -2.26 4.36 7.04
CA ALA A 14 -0.87 4.58 6.70
C ALA A 14 -0.29 3.37 6.00
N LEU A 15 0.62 3.63 5.10
CA LEU A 15 1.40 2.60 4.43
C LEU A 15 2.87 2.90 4.64
N THR A 16 3.62 1.93 5.10
CA THR A 16 5.06 2.05 5.22
C THR A 16 5.71 0.97 4.38
N VAL A 17 6.71 1.36 3.62
CA VAL A 17 7.46 0.45 2.76
C VAL A 17 8.92 0.50 3.14
N HIS A 18 9.53 -0.66 3.39
CA HIS A 18 10.94 -0.75 3.79
C HIS A 18 11.70 -1.69 2.88
N GLY A 19 12.91 -1.34 2.57
CA GLY A 19 13.82 -2.21 1.84
C GLY A 19 15.24 -1.85 2.17
N PRO A 20 16.21 -2.50 1.51
CA PRO A 20 17.62 -2.25 1.82
C PRO A 20 18.02 -0.78 1.65
N GLN A 21 17.42 -0.11 0.69
CA GLN A 21 17.73 1.29 0.43
C GLN A 21 16.48 2.15 0.30
N THR A 22 15.37 1.66 0.83
CA THR A 22 14.07 2.30 0.66
C THR A 22 13.37 2.39 2.00
N ARG A 23 12.85 3.56 2.30
CA ARG A 23 11.98 3.73 3.45
C ARG A 23 10.99 4.84 3.13
N LEU A 24 9.74 4.46 2.99
CA LEU A 24 8.69 5.39 2.61
C LEU A 24 7.52 5.28 3.56
N SER A 25 6.95 6.41 3.90
CA SER A 25 5.69 6.47 4.64
C SER A 25 4.73 7.24 3.76
N LEU A 26 3.61 6.61 3.44
CA LEU A 26 2.68 7.15 2.48
C LEU A 26 1.31 7.33 3.10
N SER A 27 0.64 8.40 2.72
CA SER A 27 -0.72 8.65 3.18
C SER A 27 -1.71 7.94 2.28
N PRO A 28 -2.92 7.68 2.77
CA PRO A 28 -3.91 6.92 2.01
C PRO A 28 -4.24 7.51 0.65
N GLU A 29 -4.21 8.83 0.53
CA GLU A 29 -4.59 9.48 -0.72
C GLU A 29 -3.65 9.16 -1.86
N THR A 30 -2.42 8.79 -1.54
CA THR A 30 -1.40 8.57 -2.56
C THR A 30 -1.22 7.09 -2.88
N VAL A 31 -2.00 6.23 -2.27
CA VAL A 31 -1.85 4.79 -2.40
C VAL A 31 -3.14 4.18 -2.92
N LYS A 32 -3.02 3.29 -3.89
CA LYS A 32 -4.16 2.52 -4.37
C LYS A 32 -3.96 1.07 -3.96
N ILE A 33 -4.92 0.52 -3.24
CA ILE A 33 -4.86 -0.86 -2.79
C ILE A 33 -5.55 -1.74 -3.82
N ARG A 34 -4.86 -2.81 -4.20
CA ARG A 34 -5.40 -3.84 -5.07
C ARG A 34 -5.57 -5.12 -4.28
N ALA A 35 -6.24 -6.10 -4.87
CA ALA A 35 -6.45 -7.37 -4.20
C ALA A 35 -5.15 -8.06 -3.82
N ASN A 36 -4.11 -7.90 -4.62
CA ASN A 36 -2.85 -8.60 -4.40
C ASN A 36 -1.67 -7.67 -4.20
N GLY A 37 -1.92 -6.37 -4.06
CA GLY A 37 -0.79 -5.48 -3.96
C GLY A 37 -1.19 -4.04 -3.74
N VAL A 38 -0.22 -3.15 -3.90
CA VAL A 38 -0.45 -1.72 -3.75
C VAL A 38 0.28 -0.98 -4.86
N GLU A 39 -0.24 0.19 -5.20
CA GLU A 39 0.38 1.10 -6.15
C GLU A 39 0.50 2.46 -5.51
N PHE A 40 1.60 3.11 -5.75
CA PHE A 40 1.82 4.44 -5.20
C PHE A 40 2.81 5.21 -6.05
N ARG A 41 2.95 6.49 -5.75
CA ARG A 41 3.91 7.33 -6.45
C ARG A 41 5.07 7.64 -5.52
N ALA A 42 6.28 7.55 -6.06
CA ALA A 42 7.49 7.80 -5.29
C ALA A 42 8.36 8.80 -6.04
N ASP A 43 9.20 9.50 -5.29
CA ASP A 43 10.12 10.49 -5.88
C ASP A 43 11.30 9.84 -6.56
N LYS A 44 11.64 8.65 -6.13
CA LYS A 44 12.80 7.92 -6.66
C LYS A 44 12.38 6.60 -7.22
N ALA A 45 13.08 6.16 -8.24
CA ALA A 45 12.81 4.86 -8.83
C ALA A 45 13.20 3.75 -7.85
N ILE A 46 12.43 2.67 -7.90
CA ILE A 46 12.74 1.46 -7.15
C ILE A 46 12.89 0.36 -8.19
N ALA A 47 14.00 -0.33 -8.15
CA ALA A 47 14.30 -1.32 -9.17
C ALA A 47 13.25 -2.43 -9.20
N GLN A 48 12.88 -2.84 -10.40
CA GLN A 48 11.95 -3.96 -10.57
C GLN A 48 12.52 -5.20 -9.88
N TRP A 49 11.65 -5.98 -9.28
CA TRP A 49 11.97 -7.22 -8.56
C TRP A 49 12.62 -6.99 -7.20
N THR A 50 12.71 -5.76 -6.74
CA THR A 50 13.16 -5.48 -5.38
C THR A 50 12.13 -5.98 -4.40
N GLU A 51 12.57 -6.71 -3.38
CA GLU A 51 11.69 -7.15 -2.30
C GLU A 51 11.61 -6.07 -1.24
N LEU A 52 10.41 -5.81 -0.77
CA LEU A 52 10.16 -4.78 0.22
C LEU A 52 9.21 -5.33 1.27
N THR A 53 9.36 -4.85 2.48
CA THR A 53 8.39 -5.13 3.54
C THR A 53 7.35 -4.02 3.50
N VAL A 54 6.09 -4.40 3.54
CA VAL A 54 4.98 -3.47 3.45
C VAL A 54 4.10 -3.62 4.68
N ASP A 55 3.85 -2.50 5.34
CA ASP A 55 2.97 -2.45 6.51
C ASP A 55 1.84 -1.49 6.24
N LEU A 56 0.62 -2.00 6.36
CA LEU A 56 -0.58 -1.20 6.23
C LEU A 56 -1.27 -1.16 7.59
N THR A 57 -1.67 0.02 8.00
CA THR A 57 -2.36 0.18 9.29
C THR A 57 -3.70 0.84 9.03
N SER A 58 -4.76 0.28 9.59
CA SER A 58 -6.09 0.87 9.46
C SER A 58 -6.30 1.96 10.52
N ALA A 59 -7.35 2.74 10.34
CA ALA A 59 -7.72 3.75 11.31
C ALA A 59 -8.05 3.15 12.68
N GLU A 60 -8.40 1.88 12.70
CA GLU A 60 -8.76 1.18 13.93
C GLU A 60 -7.60 0.45 14.57
N GLY A 61 -6.42 0.58 13.98
CA GLY A 61 -5.25 -0.05 14.55
C GLY A 61 -4.94 -1.44 14.01
N GLU A 62 -5.75 -1.95 13.11
CA GLU A 62 -5.45 -3.25 12.51
C GLU A 62 -4.28 -3.10 11.53
N LYS A 63 -3.51 -4.16 11.43
CA LYS A 63 -2.32 -4.11 10.59
C LYS A 63 -2.27 -5.27 9.62
N VAL A 64 -1.80 -4.98 8.43
CA VAL A 64 -1.43 -6.00 7.45
C VAL A 64 0.06 -5.84 7.20
N HIS A 65 0.80 -6.91 7.43
CA HIS A 65 2.24 -6.92 7.28
C HIS A 65 2.60 -8.00 6.28
N GLY A 66 3.38 -7.67 5.29
CA GLY A 66 3.75 -8.66 4.31
C GLY A 66 4.98 -8.25 3.53
N THR A 67 5.48 -9.19 2.76
CA THR A 67 6.57 -8.94 1.84
C THR A 67 6.00 -8.80 0.46
N GLY A 68 6.50 -7.82 -0.28
CA GLY A 68 6.09 -7.62 -1.64
C GLY A 68 7.29 -7.49 -2.55
N VAL A 69 7.03 -7.54 -3.83
CA VAL A 69 8.06 -7.37 -4.83
C VAL A 69 7.60 -6.31 -5.81
N VAL A 70 8.51 -5.44 -6.21
CA VAL A 70 8.21 -4.41 -7.20
C VAL A 70 8.08 -5.07 -8.55
N VAL A 71 6.88 -5.00 -9.13
CA VAL A 71 6.64 -5.60 -10.43
C VAL A 71 6.65 -4.56 -11.54
N GLU A 72 6.51 -3.29 -11.18
CA GLU A 72 6.50 -2.24 -12.18
C GLU A 72 6.94 -0.92 -11.54
N CYS A 73 7.73 -0.16 -12.27
CA CYS A 73 8.12 1.17 -11.84
C CYS A 73 8.31 2.02 -13.09
N ASN A 74 7.44 2.98 -13.29
CA ASN A 74 7.40 3.82 -14.49
C ASN A 74 7.39 5.28 -14.12
N GLY A 75 8.03 6.09 -14.95
CA GLY A 75 8.02 7.52 -14.75
C GLY A 75 9.40 8.10 -14.90
N ASN A 76 9.55 9.32 -14.39
CA ASN A 76 10.82 9.99 -14.41
C ASN A 76 10.90 10.94 -13.21
N ARG A 77 12.05 11.55 -13.03
CA ARG A 77 12.25 12.37 -11.84
C ARG A 77 11.45 13.67 -11.85
N HIS A 78 10.90 14.06 -12.97
CA HIS A 78 10.09 15.28 -13.05
C HIS A 78 8.66 15.03 -12.63
N THR A 79 8.11 13.89 -13.04
CA THR A 79 6.72 13.55 -12.75
C THR A 79 6.60 12.60 -11.57
N GLY A 80 7.71 12.05 -11.10
CA GLY A 80 7.70 10.99 -10.11
C GLY A 80 7.55 9.64 -10.77
N TYR A 81 7.59 8.61 -9.95
CA TYR A 81 7.53 7.24 -10.43
C TYR A 81 6.29 6.56 -9.90
N HIS A 82 5.59 5.88 -10.78
CA HIS A 82 4.47 5.04 -10.40
C HIS A 82 5.01 3.65 -10.11
N VAL A 83 4.82 3.19 -8.89
CA VAL A 83 5.38 1.93 -8.41
C VAL A 83 4.26 0.98 -8.09
N SER A 84 4.35 -0.25 -8.59
CA SER A 84 3.39 -1.31 -8.27
C SER A 84 4.12 -2.42 -7.53
N ILE A 85 3.56 -2.82 -6.39
CA ILE A 85 4.10 -3.90 -5.58
C ILE A 85 3.07 -5.01 -5.51
N LEU A 86 3.53 -6.23 -5.74
CA LEU A 86 2.71 -7.43 -5.62
C LEU A 86 3.09 -8.13 -4.32
N PHE A 87 2.10 -8.43 -3.50
CA PHE A 87 2.36 -9.14 -2.25
C PHE A 87 2.68 -10.59 -2.49
N MET A 88 3.55 -11.12 -1.62
CA MET A 88 3.91 -12.52 -1.60
C MET A 88 3.52 -13.08 -0.24
N ASN A 89 3.04 -14.30 -0.21
CA ASN A 89 2.83 -15.04 1.05
C ASN A 89 1.99 -14.34 2.11
N LEU A 90 0.91 -13.69 1.69
CA LEU A 90 0.00 -13.11 2.66
C LEU A 90 -0.80 -14.23 3.35
N SER A 91 -1.04 -14.04 4.65
CA SER A 91 -1.95 -14.92 5.36
C SER A 91 -3.36 -14.70 4.82
N LYS A 92 -4.23 -15.68 5.07
CA LYS A 92 -5.63 -15.54 4.66
C LYS A 92 -6.29 -14.33 5.30
N LYS A 93 -5.99 -14.10 6.55
CA LYS A 93 -6.55 -12.96 7.27
C LYS A 93 -6.08 -11.64 6.66
N ALA A 94 -4.80 -11.56 6.33
CA ALA A 94 -4.25 -10.36 5.71
C ALA A 94 -4.85 -10.14 4.34
N GLN A 95 -5.03 -11.22 3.56
CA GLN A 95 -5.63 -11.14 2.23
C GLN A 95 -7.06 -10.62 2.32
N ASP A 96 -7.82 -11.14 3.28
CA ASP A 96 -9.20 -10.70 3.46
C ASP A 96 -9.28 -9.22 3.80
N ARG A 97 -8.37 -8.76 4.65
CA ARG A 97 -8.35 -7.35 5.02
C ARG A 97 -7.99 -6.48 3.84
N LEU A 98 -7.03 -6.94 3.05
CA LEU A 98 -6.61 -6.21 1.86
C LEU A 98 -7.76 -6.10 0.85
N ASP A 99 -8.48 -7.19 0.65
CA ASP A 99 -9.63 -7.20 -0.24
C ASP A 99 -10.67 -6.18 0.21
N TRP A 100 -10.91 -6.12 1.51
CA TRP A 100 -11.86 -5.17 2.07
C TRP A 100 -11.44 -3.73 1.80
N TRP A 101 -10.17 -3.42 2.02
CA TRP A 101 -9.68 -2.06 1.79
C TRP A 101 -9.71 -1.70 0.31
N ALA A 102 -9.41 -2.65 -0.56
CA ALA A 102 -9.45 -2.41 -2.00
C ALA A 102 -10.86 -2.05 -2.44
N LEU A 103 -11.85 -2.77 -1.92
CA LEU A 103 -13.25 -2.46 -2.21
C LEU A 103 -13.63 -1.09 -1.71
N SER A 104 -13.18 -0.74 -0.51
CA SER A 104 -13.52 0.56 0.08
C SER A 104 -12.98 1.71 -0.75
N GLN A 105 -11.86 1.54 -1.37
CA GLN A 105 -11.26 2.60 -2.18
C GLN A 105 -11.98 2.84 -3.50
N ARG A 106 -12.75 1.87 -3.94
CA ARG A 106 -13.45 2.01 -5.21
C ARG A 106 -14.66 2.90 -5.15
N ARG A 107 -15.07 3.27 -3.96
CA ARG A 107 -16.30 4.02 -3.76
C ARG A 107 -16.12 5.53 -3.96
#